data_5d6d79a8519c5ce6c280a4b50003e10f
#
_entry.id   5d6d79a8519c5ce6c280a4b50003e10f
#
_cell.length_a   1.000
_cell.length_b   1.000
_cell.length_c   1.000
_cell.angle_alpha   90.00
_cell.angle_beta   90.00
_cell.angle_gamma   90.00
#
_symmetry.space_group_name_H-M   'P 1'
#
loop_
_entity.id
_entity.type
_entity.pdbx_description
1 polymer ?
#
loop_
_entity_poly.entity_id
_entity_poly.type
_entity_poly.pdbx_seq_one_letter_code
_entity_poly.pdbx_strand_id
1 'polypeptide(L)'
;MKKIEAFIRHEAFEPIRMELLSLGFPSLSISEVKGSGRQKGITERYRGAELTNWLRPKVKLECVVASQDVQTVVDAILRHARTGSIGDGKVFVMPVEEAYRIRTGESGEETLQAHPEVAVQATG
;
A
#
# COMPACT_ATOMS: atom_id res chain seq x y z
N MET A 1 1.70 4.85 -16.08
CA MET A 1 1.79 3.97 -14.90
C MET A 1 2.13 4.79 -13.66
N LYS A 2 1.55 4.40 -12.55
CA LYS A 2 1.82 5.06 -11.28
C LYS A 2 2.06 4.03 -10.21
N LYS A 3 2.95 4.36 -9.28
CA LYS A 3 3.17 3.56 -8.08
C LYS A 3 2.41 4.20 -6.94
N ILE A 4 1.65 3.40 -6.24
CA ILE A 4 0.93 3.84 -5.05
C ILE A 4 1.64 3.22 -3.86
N GLU A 5 2.00 4.06 -2.90
CA GLU A 5 2.70 3.64 -1.72
C GLU A 5 1.94 4.18 -0.52
N ALA A 6 1.47 3.29 0.32
CA ALA A 6 0.63 3.68 1.44
C ALA A 6 1.26 3.20 2.75
N PHE A 7 1.36 4.11 3.71
CA PHE A 7 1.80 3.78 5.07
C PHE A 7 0.56 3.75 5.93
N ILE A 8 0.19 2.58 6.39
CA ILE A 8 -1.09 2.36 7.05
C ILE A 8 -0.91 1.64 8.38
N ARG A 9 -1.96 1.59 9.18
CA ARG A 9 -1.97 0.77 10.37
C ARG A 9 -2.02 -0.69 9.98
N HIS A 10 -1.45 -1.52 10.80
CA HIS A 10 -1.40 -2.95 10.52
C HIS A 10 -2.81 -3.53 10.28
N GLU A 11 -3.77 -3.14 11.09
CA GLU A 11 -5.13 -3.68 11.00
C GLU A 11 -5.90 -3.21 9.77
N ALA A 12 -5.41 -2.20 9.07
CA ALA A 12 -6.06 -1.72 7.85
C ALA A 12 -5.65 -2.56 6.62
N PHE A 13 -4.58 -3.32 6.72
CA PHE A 13 -4.06 -4.01 5.55
C PHE A 13 -5.02 -5.04 4.96
N GLU A 14 -5.53 -5.94 5.80
CA GLU A 14 -6.33 -7.04 5.29
C GLU A 14 -7.62 -6.57 4.60
N PRO A 15 -8.39 -5.63 5.16
CA PRO A 15 -9.55 -5.11 4.45
C PRO A 15 -9.18 -4.46 3.11
N ILE A 16 -8.05 -3.73 3.06
CA ILE A 16 -7.60 -3.12 1.82
C ILE A 16 -7.26 -4.21 0.79
N ARG A 17 -6.50 -5.21 1.21
CA ARG A 17 -6.10 -6.29 0.32
C ARG A 17 -7.32 -6.99 -0.28
N MET A 18 -8.31 -7.28 0.56
CA MET A 18 -9.51 -7.96 0.10
C MET A 18 -10.28 -7.13 -0.90
N GLU A 19 -10.42 -5.85 -0.66
CA GLU A 19 -11.13 -5.00 -1.62
C GLU A 19 -10.35 -4.85 -2.91
N LEU A 20 -9.04 -4.64 -2.85
CA LEU A 20 -8.24 -4.51 -4.07
C LEU A 20 -8.27 -5.79 -4.88
N LEU A 21 -8.25 -6.95 -4.22
CA LEU A 21 -8.38 -8.22 -4.91
C LEU A 21 -9.71 -8.30 -5.64
N SER A 22 -10.80 -7.92 -4.98
CA SER A 22 -12.12 -7.97 -5.60
C SER A 22 -12.27 -6.99 -6.76
N LEU A 23 -11.49 -5.92 -6.75
CA LEU A 23 -11.50 -4.94 -7.83
C LEU A 23 -10.56 -5.31 -8.98
N GLY A 24 -9.85 -6.42 -8.84
CA GLY A 24 -8.97 -6.88 -9.91
C GLY A 24 -7.51 -6.46 -9.76
N PHE A 25 -7.08 -6.06 -8.57
CA PHE A 25 -5.70 -5.64 -8.30
C PHE A 25 -5.05 -6.57 -7.28
N PRO A 26 -4.65 -7.78 -7.67
CA PRO A 26 -4.10 -8.75 -6.73
C PRO A 26 -2.62 -8.53 -6.40
N SER A 27 -1.91 -7.76 -7.21
CA SER A 27 -0.45 -7.66 -7.09
C SER A 27 -0.05 -6.54 -6.15
N LEU A 28 0.13 -6.91 -4.90
CA LEU A 28 0.55 -5.98 -3.86
C LEU A 28 1.83 -6.48 -3.23
N SER A 29 2.68 -5.55 -2.84
CA SER A 29 3.83 -5.85 -1.99
C SER A 29 3.63 -5.16 -0.65
N ILE A 30 4.01 -5.83 0.41
CA ILE A 30 3.93 -5.23 1.74
C ILE A 30 5.24 -5.42 2.48
N SER A 31 5.52 -4.48 3.36
CA SER A 31 6.63 -4.61 4.30
C SER A 31 6.24 -3.92 5.60
N GLU A 32 6.78 -4.41 6.69
CA GLU A 32 6.59 -3.75 7.97
C GLU A 32 7.66 -2.69 8.11
N VAL A 33 7.25 -1.53 8.57
CA VAL A 33 8.17 -0.41 8.76
C VAL A 33 7.87 0.21 10.12
N LYS A 34 8.86 0.87 10.67
CA LYS A 34 8.67 1.65 11.89
C LYS A 34 8.83 3.10 11.51
N GLY A 35 7.82 3.89 11.85
CA GLY A 35 7.84 5.30 11.52
C GLY A 35 7.60 6.15 12.75
N SER A 36 8.22 7.29 12.77
CA SER A 36 7.89 8.31 13.77
C SER A 36 6.89 9.23 13.11
N GLY A 37 5.87 9.56 13.84
CA GLY A 37 4.83 10.42 13.32
C GLY A 37 4.41 11.43 14.34
N ARG A 38 3.44 12.21 13.97
CA ARG A 38 2.92 13.19 14.87
C ARG A 38 2.00 12.55 15.86
N GLN A 39 2.54 12.18 16.97
CA GLN A 39 1.74 11.67 18.07
C GLN A 39 1.95 12.57 19.26
N LYS A 40 1.37 13.75 19.17
CA LYS A 40 1.49 14.72 20.22
C LYS A 40 1.03 14.11 21.51
N GLY A 41 1.54 14.53 22.58
CA GLY A 41 1.19 14.00 23.87
C GLY A 41 1.96 12.78 24.24
N ILE A 42 2.50 12.08 23.26
CA ILE A 42 3.36 10.96 23.52
C ILE A 42 4.79 11.44 23.66
N THR A 43 5.21 12.25 22.73
CA THR A 43 6.60 12.70 22.68
C THR A 43 6.99 13.62 23.82
N GLU A 44 6.04 14.07 24.59
CA GLU A 44 6.34 15.03 25.64
C GLU A 44 6.53 14.47 27.00
N ARG A 45 6.30 13.19 27.18
CA ARG A 45 6.22 12.68 28.52
C ARG A 45 7.46 12.11 29.08
N TYR A 46 7.96 11.10 28.49
CA TYR A 46 9.11 10.38 28.99
C TYR A 46 10.04 10.05 27.91
N ARG A 47 11.27 9.87 28.25
CA ARG A 47 12.25 9.56 27.26
C ARG A 47 12.22 8.12 26.82
N GLY A 48 12.27 7.21 27.75
CA GLY A 48 12.35 5.81 27.39
C GLY A 48 11.07 5.20 26.88
N ALA A 49 9.99 5.40 27.63
CA ALA A 49 8.71 4.80 27.26
C ALA A 49 8.17 5.36 25.97
N GLU A 50 8.47 6.60 25.70
CA GLU A 50 7.95 7.23 24.51
C GLU A 50 8.63 6.89 23.25
N LEU A 51 9.89 6.53 23.30
CA LEU A 51 10.57 6.05 22.11
C LEU A 51 9.88 4.81 21.57
N THR A 52 9.40 3.94 22.44
CA THR A 52 8.69 2.75 22.02
C THR A 52 7.38 3.08 21.32
N ASN A 53 6.64 4.03 21.85
CA ASN A 53 5.37 4.44 21.26
C ASN A 53 5.57 5.28 20.01
N TRP A 54 6.66 5.99 19.96
CA TRP A 54 6.99 6.89 18.87
C TRP A 54 7.31 6.11 17.60
N LEU A 55 7.98 4.97 17.74
CA LEU A 55 8.34 4.14 16.62
C LEU A 55 7.35 3.00 16.48
N ARG A 56 6.11 3.34 16.22
CA ARG A 56 5.07 2.35 16.07
C ARG A 56 5.23 1.61 14.76
N PRO A 57 4.95 0.31 14.76
CA PRO A 57 4.98 -0.44 13.51
C PRO A 57 3.87 0.03 12.58
N LYS A 58 4.22 0.14 11.32
CA LYS A 58 3.30 0.46 10.25
C LYS A 58 3.49 -0.58 9.17
N VAL A 59 2.53 -0.67 8.28
CA VAL A 59 2.65 -1.49 7.09
C VAL A 59 2.80 -0.54 5.90
N LYS A 60 3.79 -0.79 5.07
CA LYS A 60 3.92 -0.12 3.80
C LYS A 60 3.37 -1.03 2.73
N LEU A 61 2.37 -0.57 2.02
CA LEU A 61 1.75 -1.28 0.93
C LEU A 61 2.16 -0.60 -0.36
N GLU A 62 2.56 -1.38 -1.36
CA GLU A 62 2.97 -0.83 -2.64
C GLU A 62 2.28 -1.58 -3.77
N CYS A 63 1.86 -0.85 -4.78
CA CYS A 63 1.39 -1.45 -6.02
C CYS A 63 1.62 -0.47 -7.16
N VAL A 64 1.75 -1.01 -8.37
CA VAL A 64 1.88 -0.20 -9.58
C VAL A 64 0.65 -0.49 -10.43
N VAL A 65 -0.01 0.57 -10.87
CA VAL A 65 -1.25 0.45 -11.64
C VAL A 65 -1.20 1.39 -12.84
N ALA A 66 -2.10 1.16 -13.78
CA ALA A 66 -2.28 2.09 -14.89
C ALA A 66 -2.82 3.42 -14.33
N SER A 67 -2.51 4.50 -15.01
CA SER A 67 -2.88 5.83 -14.53
C SER A 67 -4.39 5.97 -14.30
N GLN A 68 -5.21 5.36 -15.15
CA GLN A 68 -6.65 5.44 -14.99
C GLN A 68 -7.19 4.70 -13.79
N ASP A 69 -6.39 3.81 -13.19
CA ASP A 69 -6.84 3.01 -12.05
C ASP A 69 -6.44 3.61 -10.71
N VAL A 70 -5.65 4.67 -10.72
CA VAL A 70 -5.11 5.25 -9.49
C VAL A 70 -6.20 5.64 -8.50
N GLN A 71 -7.22 6.35 -8.99
CA GLN A 71 -8.24 6.85 -8.07
C GLN A 71 -9.04 5.71 -7.44
N THR A 72 -9.31 4.66 -8.20
CA THR A 72 -10.00 3.48 -7.68
C THR A 72 -9.21 2.86 -6.54
N VAL A 73 -7.90 2.71 -6.71
CA VAL A 73 -7.06 2.10 -5.70
C VAL A 73 -6.92 3.02 -4.49
N VAL A 74 -6.69 4.31 -4.72
CA VAL A 74 -6.56 5.27 -3.61
C VAL A 74 -7.84 5.32 -2.79
N ASP A 75 -9.00 5.33 -3.44
CA ASP A 75 -10.27 5.38 -2.72
C ASP A 75 -10.47 4.13 -1.86
N ALA A 76 -10.08 2.96 -2.36
CA ALA A 76 -10.17 1.74 -1.58
C ALA A 76 -9.28 1.80 -0.35
N ILE A 77 -8.06 2.31 -0.51
CA ILE A 77 -7.14 2.46 0.62
C ILE A 77 -7.71 3.43 1.65
N LEU A 78 -8.17 4.59 1.21
CA LEU A 78 -8.70 5.59 2.12
C LEU A 78 -9.93 5.08 2.86
N ARG A 79 -10.78 4.34 2.19
CA ARG A 79 -12.02 3.83 2.78
C ARG A 79 -11.74 2.94 3.98
N HIS A 80 -10.70 2.12 3.90
CA HIS A 80 -10.40 1.17 4.98
C HIS A 80 -9.36 1.68 5.97
N ALA A 81 -8.53 2.64 5.57
CA ALA A 81 -7.44 3.11 6.42
C ALA A 81 -7.85 4.28 7.31
N ARG A 82 -8.88 5.02 6.92
CA ARG A 82 -9.28 6.22 7.64
C ARG A 82 -10.03 5.87 8.91
N THR A 83 -9.54 6.35 10.03
CA THR A 83 -10.25 6.30 11.31
C THR A 83 -10.60 7.69 11.80
N GLY A 84 -9.94 8.71 11.26
CA GLY A 84 -10.09 10.09 11.73
C GLY A 84 -9.10 10.45 12.82
N SER A 85 -8.25 9.52 13.22
CA SER A 85 -7.29 9.74 14.28
C SER A 85 -5.89 9.96 13.72
N ILE A 86 -5.06 10.62 14.51
CA ILE A 86 -3.65 10.77 14.17
C ILE A 86 -3.02 9.39 14.09
N GLY A 87 -2.25 9.16 13.06
CA GLY A 87 -1.61 7.87 12.85
C GLY A 87 -2.27 7.03 11.77
N ASP A 88 -3.32 7.53 11.12
CA ASP A 88 -3.95 6.83 10.02
C ASP A 88 -3.00 6.55 8.85
N GLY A 89 -2.02 7.42 8.67
CA GLY A 89 -1.00 7.22 7.65
C GLY A 89 -1.18 8.13 6.46
N LYS A 90 -0.48 7.78 5.39
CA LYS A 90 -0.45 8.60 4.17
C LYS A 90 -0.38 7.71 2.95
N VAL A 91 -0.84 8.25 1.84
CA VAL A 91 -0.74 7.58 0.54
C VAL A 91 0.04 8.51 -0.39
N PHE A 92 1.02 7.96 -1.06
CA PHE A 92 1.80 8.67 -2.06
C PHE A 92 1.57 8.05 -3.43
N VAL A 93 1.48 8.89 -4.44
CA VAL A 93 1.34 8.44 -5.83
C VAL A 93 2.53 9.00 -6.60
N MET A 94 3.26 8.13 -7.27
CA MET A 94 4.48 8.49 -7.95
C MET A 94 4.45 8.01 -9.39
N PRO A 95 5.05 8.75 -10.32
CA PRO A 95 5.14 8.25 -11.69
C PRO A 95 6.10 7.07 -11.78
N VAL A 96 5.75 6.12 -12.64
CA VAL A 96 6.62 5.01 -13.01
C VAL A 96 6.89 5.16 -14.50
N GLU A 97 8.15 5.37 -14.85
CA GLU A 97 8.49 5.61 -16.25
C GLU A 97 8.38 4.34 -17.07
N GLU A 98 8.79 3.22 -16.50
CA GLU A 98 8.80 1.97 -17.24
C GLU A 98 8.73 0.80 -16.27
N ALA A 99 8.20 -0.31 -16.74
CA ALA A 99 8.14 -1.55 -15.98
C ALA A 99 8.48 -2.72 -16.90
N TYR A 100 9.19 -3.69 -16.38
CA TYR A 100 9.60 -4.88 -17.12
C TYR A 100 9.27 -6.12 -16.34
N ARG A 101 8.71 -7.11 -17.00
CA ARG A 101 8.51 -8.41 -16.39
C ARG A 101 9.79 -9.21 -16.53
N ILE A 102 10.36 -9.61 -15.42
CA ILE A 102 11.67 -10.27 -15.44
C ILE A 102 11.64 -11.57 -16.23
N ARG A 103 10.58 -12.37 -16.05
CA ARG A 103 10.51 -13.68 -16.69
C ARG A 103 10.48 -13.59 -18.21
N THR A 104 9.78 -12.61 -18.75
CA THR A 104 9.54 -12.55 -20.20
C THR A 104 10.24 -11.40 -20.91
N GLY A 105 10.66 -10.38 -20.16
CA GLY A 105 11.20 -9.17 -20.74
C GLY A 105 10.14 -8.23 -21.29
N GLU A 106 8.85 -8.55 -21.12
CA GLU A 106 7.78 -7.64 -21.53
C GLU A 106 7.90 -6.32 -20.80
N SER A 107 7.52 -5.24 -21.48
CA SER A 107 7.61 -3.90 -20.89
C SER A 107 6.27 -3.18 -21.01
N GLY A 108 6.14 -2.10 -20.25
CA GLY A 108 4.98 -1.22 -20.33
C GLY A 108 3.81 -1.72 -19.50
N GLU A 109 2.63 -1.20 -19.80
CA GLU A 109 1.43 -1.50 -19.00
C GLU A 109 1.04 -2.96 -19.05
N GLU A 110 1.49 -3.69 -20.04
CA GLU A 110 1.22 -5.12 -20.10
C GLU A 110 1.80 -5.88 -18.91
N THR A 111 2.85 -5.33 -18.29
CA THR A 111 3.44 -5.96 -17.10
C THR A 111 2.52 -5.90 -15.90
N LEU A 112 1.54 -5.00 -15.91
CA LEU A 112 0.61 -4.81 -14.80
C LEU A 112 -0.56 -5.78 -14.85
N GLN A 113 -0.75 -6.45 -15.98
CA GLN A 113 -1.85 -7.36 -16.15
C GLN A 113 -1.42 -8.76 -15.75
N ALA A 114 -2.34 -9.50 -15.16
CA ALA A 114 -2.08 -10.88 -14.81
C ALA A 114 -1.88 -11.67 -16.09
N HIS A 115 -0.84 -12.52 -16.11
CA HIS A 115 -0.67 -13.44 -17.19
C HIS A 115 -1.84 -14.42 -17.19
N PRO A 116 -2.37 -14.85 -18.33
CA PRO A 116 -3.55 -15.74 -18.35
C PRO A 116 -3.41 -16.97 -17.45
N GLU A 117 -2.23 -17.55 -17.38
CA GLU A 117 -1.98 -18.71 -16.52
C GLU A 117 -2.08 -18.35 -15.05
N VAL A 118 -1.56 -17.17 -14.67
CA VAL A 118 -1.62 -16.70 -13.30
C VAL A 118 -3.06 -16.33 -12.95
N ALA A 119 -3.78 -15.73 -13.87
CA ALA A 119 -5.17 -15.38 -13.64
C ALA A 119 -6.04 -16.61 -13.37
N VAL A 120 -5.80 -17.68 -14.10
CA VAL A 120 -6.52 -18.94 -13.88
C VAL A 120 -6.20 -19.49 -12.50
N GLN A 121 -4.94 -19.45 -12.11
CA GLN A 121 -4.53 -19.92 -10.79
C GLN A 121 -5.12 -19.06 -9.67
N ALA A 122 -5.20 -17.76 -9.88
CA ALA A 122 -5.74 -16.87 -8.89
C ALA A 122 -7.24 -17.06 -8.67
N THR A 123 -7.95 -17.50 -9.70
CA THR A 123 -9.38 -17.73 -9.61
C THR A 123 -9.75 -19.16 -9.26
N GLY A 124 -8.80 -20.04 -9.42
CA GLY A 124 -8.98 -21.45 -9.10
C GLY A 124 -8.68 -21.72 -7.65
#